data_f9bc2f43a5551aa9a9fcec6fb3dd2174
#
_entry.id   f9bc2f43a5551aa9a9fcec6fb3dd2174
#
_cell.length_a   1.000
_cell.length_b   1.000
_cell.length_c   1.000
_cell.angle_alpha   90.00
_cell.angle_beta   90.00
_cell.angle_gamma   90.00
#
_symmetry.space_group_name_H-M   'P 1'
#
loop_
_entity.id
_entity.type
_entity.pdbx_description
1 polymer ?
#
loop_
_entity_poly.entity_id
_entity_poly.type
_entity_poly.pdbx_seq_one_letter_code
_entity_poly.pdbx_strand_id
1 'polypeptide(L)'
;LKIIQKLKNEGETEYYIITMFARQLRLLLLAKNLDRGDLSRKDVLDKLSSNKWAAQKTLDQSQKYSENALLKIHAALIDVDYLFKRNSIDDEDFGKLIIEGMANAHLESN
;
A
#
# COMPACT_ATOMS: atom_id res chain seq x y z
N LEU A 1 0.50 0.83 -10.78
CA LEU A 1 1.15 0.01 -9.77
C LEU A 1 1.25 -1.41 -10.24
N LYS A 2 2.44 -1.98 -10.12
CA LYS A 2 2.70 -3.34 -10.59
C LYS A 2 1.82 -4.38 -9.90
N ILE A 3 1.56 -4.22 -8.59
CA ILE A 3 0.77 -5.19 -7.85
C ILE A 3 -0.69 -5.19 -8.30
N ILE A 4 -1.28 -4.02 -8.54
CA ILE A 4 -2.66 -3.93 -9.01
C ILE A 4 -2.77 -4.54 -10.41
N GLN A 5 -1.85 -4.19 -11.30
CA GLN A 5 -1.87 -4.72 -12.67
C GLN A 5 -1.72 -6.24 -12.69
N LYS A 6 -0.81 -6.77 -11.86
CA LYS A 6 -0.60 -8.20 -11.74
C LYS A 6 -1.86 -8.91 -11.27
N LEU A 7 -2.52 -8.39 -10.24
CA LEU A 7 -3.73 -8.99 -9.70
C LEU A 7 -4.87 -8.95 -10.71
N LYS A 8 -5.03 -7.86 -11.46
CA LYS A 8 -6.05 -7.78 -12.52
C LYS A 8 -5.76 -8.78 -13.64
N ASN A 9 -4.50 -8.93 -14.02
CA ASN A 9 -4.10 -9.88 -15.06
C ASN A 9 -4.33 -11.33 -14.63
N GLU A 10 -4.31 -11.60 -13.34
CA GLU A 10 -4.60 -12.92 -12.79
C GLU A 10 -6.11 -13.17 -12.60
N GLY A 11 -6.95 -12.19 -12.97
CA GLY A 11 -8.40 -12.33 -12.88
C GLY A 11 -8.97 -12.10 -11.50
N GLU A 12 -8.21 -11.45 -10.61
CA GLU A 12 -8.68 -11.15 -9.26
C GLU A 12 -9.80 -10.11 -9.26
N THR A 13 -10.73 -10.23 -8.30
CA THR A 13 -11.82 -9.26 -8.17
C THR A 13 -11.28 -7.93 -7.63
N GLU A 14 -12.00 -6.85 -7.94
CA GLU A 14 -11.63 -5.50 -7.48
C GLU A 14 -11.61 -5.41 -5.97
N TYR A 15 -12.56 -6.06 -5.30
CA TYR A 15 -12.61 -6.10 -3.84
C TYR A 15 -11.35 -6.75 -3.27
N TYR A 16 -10.91 -7.84 -3.87
CA TYR A 16 -9.69 -8.53 -3.44
C TYR A 16 -8.48 -7.61 -3.63
N ILE A 17 -8.41 -6.91 -4.74
CA ILE A 17 -7.31 -5.97 -5.03
C ILE A 17 -7.25 -4.87 -3.95
N ILE A 18 -8.40 -4.29 -3.59
CA ILE A 18 -8.48 -3.28 -2.54
C ILE A 18 -7.95 -3.84 -1.22
N THR A 19 -8.39 -5.05 -0.86
CA THR A 19 -8.00 -5.70 0.40
C THR A 19 -6.50 -5.94 0.45
N MET A 20 -5.94 -6.48 -0.62
CA MET A 20 -4.49 -6.76 -0.69
C MET A 20 -3.67 -5.48 -0.69
N PHE A 21 -4.14 -4.45 -1.38
CA PHE A 21 -3.45 -3.17 -1.41
C PHE A 21 -3.46 -2.50 -0.03
N ALA A 22 -4.60 -2.52 0.65
CA ALA A 22 -4.72 -1.98 2.00
C ALA A 22 -3.78 -2.70 2.97
N ARG A 23 -3.69 -4.03 2.85
CA ARG A 23 -2.77 -4.83 3.66
C ARG A 23 -1.32 -4.41 3.43
N GLN A 24 -0.94 -4.22 2.17
CA GLN A 24 0.42 -3.81 1.82
C GLN A 24 0.75 -2.43 2.40
N LEU A 25 -0.18 -1.48 2.31
CA LEU A 25 0.00 -0.15 2.88
C LEU A 25 0.21 -0.21 4.39
N ARG A 26 -0.57 -1.03 5.08
CA ARG A 26 -0.41 -1.19 6.53
C ARG A 26 0.94 -1.76 6.89
N LEU A 27 1.45 -2.72 6.11
CA LEU A 27 2.79 -3.27 6.32
C LEU A 27 3.87 -2.22 6.12
N LEU A 28 3.73 -1.36 5.10
CA LEU A 28 4.68 -0.29 4.85
C LEU A 28 4.69 0.74 5.99
N LEU A 29 3.52 1.09 6.50
CA LEU A 29 3.39 1.99 7.64
C LEU A 29 4.00 1.38 8.90
N LEU A 30 3.75 0.09 9.12
CA LEU A 30 4.34 -0.64 10.24
C LEU A 30 5.87 -0.65 10.14
N ALA A 31 6.41 -0.91 8.93
CA ALA A 31 7.84 -0.92 8.70
C ALA A 31 8.46 0.44 9.05
N LYS A 32 7.83 1.54 8.64
CA LYS A 32 8.32 2.87 8.99
C LYS A 32 8.29 3.12 10.48
N ASN A 33 7.23 2.71 11.16
CA ASN A 33 7.10 2.90 12.59
C ASN A 33 8.16 2.11 13.36
N LEU A 34 8.39 0.86 12.97
CA LEU A 34 9.39 0.01 13.62
C LEU A 34 10.81 0.51 13.36
N ASP A 35 11.08 1.00 12.15
CA ASP A 35 12.40 1.48 11.76
C ASP A 35 12.82 2.75 12.53
N ARG A 36 11.85 3.54 13.00
CA ARG A 36 12.10 4.74 13.80
C ARG A 36 12.28 4.45 15.28
N GLY A 37 11.99 3.24 15.71
CA GLY A 37 12.12 2.85 17.12
C GLY A 37 13.55 2.43 17.46
N ASP A 38 13.70 1.90 18.68
CA ASP A 38 15.00 1.48 19.19
C ASP A 38 15.34 0.03 18.86
N LEU A 39 14.53 -0.63 18.02
CA LEU A 39 14.73 -2.01 17.66
C LEU A 39 15.92 -2.16 16.70
N SER A 40 16.65 -3.28 16.84
CA SER A 40 17.67 -3.64 15.87
C SER A 40 17.01 -3.96 14.53
N ARG A 41 17.80 -3.90 13.45
CA ARG A 41 17.32 -4.26 12.13
C ARG A 41 16.74 -5.68 12.10
N LYS A 42 17.40 -6.61 12.76
CA LYS A 42 16.94 -7.99 12.86
C LYS A 42 15.54 -8.06 13.50
N ASP A 43 15.35 -7.33 14.60
CA ASP A 43 14.06 -7.33 15.29
C ASP A 43 12.97 -6.70 14.45
N VAL A 44 13.28 -5.63 13.71
CA VAL A 44 12.33 -5.00 12.78
C VAL A 44 11.89 -6.01 11.72
N LEU A 45 12.84 -6.71 11.11
CA LEU A 45 12.54 -7.70 10.08
C LEU A 45 11.68 -8.85 10.63
N ASP A 46 12.00 -9.34 11.83
CA ASP A 46 11.26 -10.43 12.45
C ASP A 46 9.79 -10.04 12.72
N LYS A 47 9.55 -8.78 13.06
CA LYS A 47 8.19 -8.29 13.31
C LYS A 47 7.38 -8.08 12.02
N LEU A 48 8.06 -7.85 10.89
CA LEU A 48 7.38 -7.63 9.62
C LEU A 48 6.92 -8.93 8.97
N SER A 49 7.72 -9.98 9.05
CA SER A 49 7.39 -11.27 8.46
C SER A 49 8.30 -12.37 8.99
N SER A 50 7.79 -13.59 9.03
CA SER A 50 8.62 -14.77 9.32
C SER A 50 9.57 -15.08 8.17
N ASN A 51 9.26 -14.62 6.97
CA ASN A 51 10.10 -14.76 5.79
C ASN A 51 11.03 -13.54 5.70
N LYS A 52 12.32 -13.76 5.91
CA LYS A 52 13.31 -12.66 5.93
C LYS A 52 13.39 -11.90 4.62
N TRP A 53 13.26 -12.59 3.49
CA TRP A 53 13.29 -11.96 2.18
C TRP A 53 12.10 -11.02 1.99
N ALA A 54 10.90 -11.48 2.35
CA ALA A 54 9.69 -10.68 2.26
C ALA A 54 9.76 -9.48 3.21
N ALA A 55 10.27 -9.68 4.43
CA ALA A 55 10.44 -8.62 5.40
C ALA A 55 11.40 -7.53 4.89
N GLN A 56 12.52 -7.94 4.30
CA GLN A 56 13.51 -7.02 3.75
C GLN A 56 12.91 -6.22 2.60
N LYS A 57 12.15 -6.87 1.71
CA LYS A 57 11.49 -6.17 0.61
C LYS A 57 10.48 -5.13 1.12
N THR A 58 9.72 -5.48 2.14
CA THR A 58 8.76 -4.55 2.74
C THR A 58 9.48 -3.34 3.33
N LEU A 59 10.56 -3.57 4.06
CA LEU A 59 11.34 -2.49 4.65
C LEU A 59 11.94 -1.59 3.58
N ASP A 60 12.54 -2.17 2.54
CA ASP A 60 13.14 -1.41 1.44
C ASP A 60 12.09 -0.57 0.71
N GLN A 61 10.92 -1.15 0.46
CA GLN A 61 9.83 -0.44 -0.20
C GLN A 61 9.31 0.71 0.66
N SER A 62 9.23 0.50 1.98
CA SER A 62 8.76 1.55 2.89
C SER A 62 9.66 2.78 2.86
N GLN A 63 10.94 2.61 2.60
CA GLN A 63 11.90 3.70 2.56
C GLN A 63 11.77 4.58 1.32
N LYS A 64 11.04 4.12 0.32
CA LYS A 64 10.78 4.89 -0.92
C LYS A 64 9.68 5.93 -0.77
N TYR A 65 8.92 5.87 0.32
CA TYR A 65 7.79 6.76 0.57
C TYR A 65 7.93 7.41 1.94
N SER A 66 7.50 8.65 2.05
CA SER A 66 7.37 9.27 3.37
C SER A 66 6.15 8.68 4.08
N GLU A 67 6.13 8.78 5.41
CA GLU A 67 4.95 8.38 6.18
C GLU A 67 3.72 9.16 5.73
N ASN A 68 3.88 10.45 5.49
CA ASN A 68 2.78 11.30 5.03
C ASN A 68 2.22 10.84 3.69
N ALA A 69 3.10 10.44 2.75
CA ALA A 69 2.66 9.89 1.47
C ALA A 69 1.84 8.62 1.67
N LEU A 70 2.31 7.71 2.53
CA LEU A 70 1.60 6.46 2.79
C LEU A 70 0.24 6.70 3.44
N LEU A 71 0.14 7.66 4.35
CA LEU A 71 -1.12 8.01 4.98
C LEU A 71 -2.11 8.60 3.98
N LYS A 72 -1.63 9.42 3.04
CA LYS A 72 -2.49 9.99 1.99
C LYS A 72 -2.97 8.91 1.01
N ILE A 73 -2.10 7.98 0.67
CA ILE A 73 -2.49 6.84 -0.18
C ILE A 73 -3.56 6.01 0.52
N HIS A 74 -3.38 5.76 1.81
CA HIS A 74 -4.34 5.00 2.62
C HIS A 74 -5.70 5.70 2.66
N ALA A 75 -5.71 7.01 2.86
CA ALA A 75 -6.96 7.78 2.86
C ALA A 75 -7.66 7.72 1.50
N ALA A 76 -6.90 7.86 0.40
CA ALA A 76 -7.45 7.75 -0.94
C ALA A 76 -8.03 6.35 -1.19
N LEU A 77 -7.38 5.32 -0.69
CA LEU A 77 -7.85 3.94 -0.82
C LEU A 77 -9.17 3.72 -0.09
N ILE A 78 -9.33 4.31 1.09
CA ILE A 78 -10.59 4.25 1.84
C ILE A 78 -11.72 4.88 1.03
N ASP A 79 -11.47 6.03 0.40
CA ASP A 79 -12.46 6.71 -0.42
C ASP A 79 -12.85 5.86 -1.63
N VAL A 80 -11.88 5.25 -2.29
CA VAL A 80 -12.13 4.38 -3.44
C VAL A 80 -12.92 3.15 -3.02
N ASP A 81 -12.58 2.54 -1.89
CA ASP A 81 -13.30 1.38 -1.35
C ASP A 81 -14.77 1.73 -1.09
N TYR A 82 -15.01 2.90 -0.50
CA TYR A 82 -16.36 3.36 -0.23
C TYR A 82 -17.17 3.54 -1.52
N LEU A 83 -16.57 4.21 -2.52
CA LEU A 83 -17.24 4.42 -3.80
C LEU A 83 -17.50 3.10 -4.53
N PHE A 84 -16.55 2.18 -4.47
CA PHE A 84 -16.68 0.87 -5.10
C PHE A 84 -17.83 0.07 -4.49
N LYS A 85 -17.92 0.08 -3.15
CA LYS A 85 -19.00 -0.64 -2.44
C LYS A 85 -20.38 -0.09 -2.77
N ARG A 86 -20.45 1.17 -3.21
CA ARG A 86 -21.70 1.80 -3.64
C ARG A 86 -21.96 1.65 -5.14
N ASN A 87 -21.10 0.88 -5.84
CA ASN A 87 -21.18 0.71 -7.30
C ASN A 87 -21.11 2.05 -8.05
N SER A 88 -20.35 3.01 -7.53
CA SER A 88 -20.22 4.34 -8.10
C SER A 88 -19.11 4.44 -9.14
N ILE A 89 -18.25 3.42 -9.23
CA ILE A 89 -17.13 3.38 -10.18
C ILE A 89 -17.02 2.00 -10.81
N ASP A 90 -16.47 1.95 -12.03
CA ASP A 90 -16.16 0.68 -12.70
C ASP A 90 -14.67 0.33 -12.50
N ASP A 91 -14.23 -0.80 -13.09
CA ASP A 91 -12.88 -1.31 -12.94
C ASP A 91 -11.80 -0.34 -13.44
N GLU A 92 -12.07 0.29 -14.58
CA GLU A 92 -11.11 1.23 -15.19
C GLU A 92 -10.95 2.45 -14.30
N ASP A 93 -12.05 3.01 -13.83
CA ASP A 93 -12.05 4.17 -12.95
C ASP A 93 -11.42 3.84 -11.60
N PHE A 94 -11.64 2.62 -11.10
CA PHE A 94 -11.01 2.15 -9.86
C PHE A 94 -9.49 2.23 -9.94
N GLY A 95 -8.89 1.63 -10.97
CA GLY A 95 -7.45 1.64 -11.13
C GLY A 95 -6.89 3.05 -11.29
N LYS A 96 -7.59 3.87 -12.07
CA LYS A 96 -7.19 5.24 -12.33
C LYS A 96 -7.21 6.09 -11.06
N LEU A 97 -8.26 5.96 -10.23
CA LEU A 97 -8.36 6.71 -8.99
C LEU A 97 -7.24 6.35 -8.00
N ILE A 98 -6.88 5.06 -7.92
CA ILE A 98 -5.79 4.64 -7.05
C ILE A 98 -4.47 5.23 -7.53
N ILE A 99 -4.19 5.15 -8.83
CA ILE A 99 -2.96 5.67 -9.40
C ILE A 99 -2.87 7.19 -9.18
N GLU A 100 -3.94 7.92 -9.43
CA GLU A 100 -3.98 9.36 -9.23
C GLU A 100 -3.78 9.72 -7.76
N GLY A 101 -4.42 8.99 -6.86
CA GLY A 101 -4.26 9.21 -5.42
C GLY A 101 -2.83 9.04 -4.97
N MET A 102 -2.16 8.00 -5.48
CA MET A 102 -0.76 7.75 -5.16
C MET A 102 0.17 8.82 -5.74
N ALA A 103 -0.06 9.23 -6.98
CA ALA A 103 0.75 10.26 -7.62
C ALA A 103 0.63 11.58 -6.87
N ASN A 104 -0.58 11.97 -6.50
CA ASN A 104 -0.82 13.20 -5.74
C ASN A 104 -0.17 13.15 -4.36
N ALA A 105 -0.28 12.02 -3.67
CA ALA A 105 0.33 11.84 -2.36
C ALA A 105 1.85 11.96 -2.44
N HIS A 106 2.45 11.37 -3.48
CA HIS A 106 3.90 11.43 -3.68
C HIS A 106 4.37 12.87 -3.95
N LEU A 107 3.67 13.58 -4.81
CA LEU A 107 4.00 14.99 -5.12
C LEU A 107 3.88 15.86 -3.89
N GLU A 108 2.86 15.67 -3.08
CA GLU A 108 2.66 16.47 -1.87
C GLU A 108 3.69 16.15 -0.78
N SER A 109 4.31 14.97 -0.84
CA SER A 109 5.32 14.54 0.14
C SER A 109 6.70 15.10 -0.13
N ASN A 110 6.93 15.54 -1.34
CA ASN A 110 8.19 16.14 -1.75
C ASN A 110 8.13 17.66 -1.59
#